data_ccd115c5543dd9519cd11a123f681996
#
_entry.id   ccd115c5543dd9519cd11a123f681996
#
_cell.length_a   1.000
_cell.length_b   1.000
_cell.length_c   1.000
_cell.angle_alpha   90.00
_cell.angle_beta   90.00
_cell.angle_gamma   90.00
#
_symmetry.space_group_name_H-M   'P 1'
#
loop_
_entity.id
_entity.type
_entity.pdbx_description
1 polymer ?
#
loop_
_entity_poly.entity_id
_entity_poly.type
_entity_poly.pdbx_seq_one_letter_code
_entity_poly.pdbx_strand_id
1 'polypeptide(L)'
;MPNLLVTGGAGFIGANFVRYWSDEHKEDNIVVVDALTYAGNRANLVGMDEVELINADICDTDRMTDLLRDRDIDTLVHFAAESHVDRSIDGPDAFIKTNIIGTHSLLKAAKVVWLDADVGKKNHRFHHVSTDEVYGSLSPEDPAFTEETAYAPNSPYSASKAASDHLVRAYHHTYGLKVTTSNCSNNYGPYQFPEKLIPLFLINCLKGVPLPIYGNGMNVRDWLHVKDHCLGIARVIEAGRVGEVYVLGGGQELPNIGVIDLICDHVDQSFATNPSLAKRFPNSPAANGNSCKSLKTFVTDRLGHDQRYAIDETKAREELGYKPTKDFAEGFADTLKWYLDNEEWWQAIIDGSYRN
;
A
#
# COMPACT_ATOMS: atom_id res chain seq x y z
N MET A 1 -24.90 9.72 -4.60
CA MET A 1 -23.99 8.61 -4.80
C MET A 1 -22.70 9.17 -5.38
N PRO A 2 -21.58 9.03 -4.70
CA PRO A 2 -20.28 9.39 -5.24
C PRO A 2 -19.93 8.49 -6.44
N ASN A 3 -19.22 9.08 -7.40
CA ASN A 3 -18.57 8.36 -8.49
C ASN A 3 -17.07 8.40 -8.23
N LEU A 4 -16.50 7.25 -7.82
CA LEU A 4 -15.10 7.13 -7.48
C LEU A 4 -14.24 6.72 -8.67
N LEU A 5 -13.10 7.38 -8.84
CA LEU A 5 -11.99 6.87 -9.64
C LEU A 5 -10.87 6.43 -8.71
N VAL A 6 -10.52 5.15 -8.74
CA VAL A 6 -9.42 4.58 -7.96
C VAL A 6 -8.27 4.24 -8.89
N THR A 7 -7.16 4.96 -8.82
CA THR A 7 -5.97 4.65 -9.61
C THR A 7 -5.07 3.68 -8.87
N GLY A 8 -4.46 2.72 -9.57
CA GLY A 8 -3.70 1.65 -8.93
C GLY A 8 -4.57 0.63 -8.19
N GLY A 9 -5.87 0.55 -8.55
CA GLY A 9 -6.84 -0.29 -7.86
C GLY A 9 -6.70 -1.79 -8.12
N ALA A 10 -5.86 -2.22 -9.07
CA ALA A 10 -5.48 -3.62 -9.25
C ALA A 10 -4.20 -4.00 -8.47
N GLY A 11 -3.57 -3.03 -7.77
CA GLY A 11 -2.45 -3.26 -6.85
C GLY A 11 -2.90 -3.74 -5.47
N PHE A 12 -1.93 -3.95 -4.56
CA PHE A 12 -2.18 -4.47 -3.21
C PHE A 12 -3.17 -3.62 -2.39
N ILE A 13 -2.79 -2.37 -2.06
CA ILE A 13 -3.61 -1.52 -1.19
C ILE A 13 -4.87 -1.09 -1.93
N GLY A 14 -4.74 -0.71 -3.21
CA GLY A 14 -5.87 -0.26 -4.03
C GLY A 14 -6.98 -1.31 -4.15
N ALA A 15 -6.65 -2.58 -4.38
CA ALA A 15 -7.65 -3.65 -4.48
C ALA A 15 -8.36 -3.93 -3.14
N ASN A 16 -7.62 -3.86 -2.02
CA ASN A 16 -8.23 -3.95 -0.70
C ASN A 16 -9.16 -2.76 -0.41
N PHE A 17 -8.76 -1.55 -0.83
CA PHE A 17 -9.59 -0.36 -0.69
C PHE A 17 -10.86 -0.45 -1.53
N VAL A 18 -10.76 -0.88 -2.80
CA VAL A 18 -11.92 -1.07 -3.69
C VAL A 18 -12.91 -2.06 -3.06
N ARG A 19 -12.42 -3.20 -2.53
CA ARG A 19 -13.26 -4.18 -1.83
C ARG A 19 -13.92 -3.59 -0.59
N TYR A 20 -13.12 -2.92 0.26
CA TYR A 20 -13.61 -2.28 1.47
C TYR A 20 -14.71 -1.24 1.16
N TRP A 21 -14.45 -0.36 0.18
CA TRP A 21 -15.39 0.69 -0.20
C TRP A 21 -16.69 0.13 -0.80
N SER A 22 -16.59 -0.86 -1.67
CA SER A 22 -17.75 -1.53 -2.27
C SER A 22 -18.63 -2.24 -1.21
N ASP A 23 -18.02 -2.84 -0.18
CA ASP A 23 -18.75 -3.48 0.90
C ASP A 23 -19.51 -2.47 1.78
N GLU A 24 -18.90 -1.32 2.08
CA GLU A 24 -19.44 -0.30 2.98
C GLU A 24 -20.38 0.69 2.24
N HIS A 25 -20.17 0.93 0.93
CA HIS A 25 -20.85 1.94 0.12
C HIS A 25 -21.44 1.33 -1.15
N LYS A 26 -22.41 0.44 -1.00
CA LYS A 26 -23.00 -0.37 -2.08
C LYS A 26 -23.68 0.42 -3.20
N GLU A 27 -23.99 1.68 -2.94
CA GLU A 27 -24.68 2.55 -3.90
C GLU A 27 -23.70 3.41 -4.73
N ASP A 28 -22.41 3.37 -4.41
CA ASP A 28 -21.40 4.18 -5.07
C ASP A 28 -20.86 3.49 -6.32
N ASN A 29 -20.61 4.28 -7.37
CA ASN A 29 -19.97 3.76 -8.59
C ASN A 29 -18.45 3.80 -8.45
N ILE A 30 -17.78 2.69 -8.74
CA ILE A 30 -16.32 2.58 -8.67
C ILE A 30 -15.75 2.27 -10.04
N VAL A 31 -14.88 3.16 -10.51
CA VAL A 31 -14.05 2.95 -11.71
C VAL A 31 -12.61 2.79 -11.25
N VAL A 32 -11.96 1.72 -11.65
CA VAL A 32 -10.55 1.46 -11.40
C VAL A 32 -9.74 1.76 -12.65
N VAL A 33 -8.67 2.55 -12.50
CA VAL A 33 -7.64 2.73 -13.53
C VAL A 33 -6.34 2.11 -13.05
N ASP A 34 -5.79 1.21 -13.83
CA ASP A 34 -4.50 0.56 -13.54
C ASP A 34 -3.73 0.30 -14.84
N ALA A 35 -2.45 0.61 -14.86
CA ALA A 35 -1.59 0.34 -16.02
C ALA A 35 -1.21 -1.15 -16.13
N LEU A 36 -1.57 -1.97 -15.11
CA LEU A 36 -1.26 -3.39 -15.02
C LEU A 36 0.23 -3.68 -15.26
N THR A 37 1.09 -2.87 -14.62
CA THR A 37 2.52 -3.09 -14.59
C THR A 37 2.86 -4.31 -13.73
N TYR A 38 4.06 -4.40 -13.16
CA TYR A 38 4.48 -5.62 -12.48
C TYR A 38 3.63 -6.00 -11.25
N ALA A 39 3.09 -5.02 -10.51
CA ALA A 39 2.32 -5.26 -9.28
C ALA A 39 0.79 -5.15 -9.48
N GLY A 40 0.34 -4.66 -10.63
CA GLY A 40 -1.06 -4.64 -11.02
C GLY A 40 -1.52 -6.03 -11.46
N ASN A 41 -2.52 -6.59 -10.78
CA ASN A 41 -3.03 -7.93 -11.06
C ASN A 41 -4.56 -7.93 -11.15
N ARG A 42 -5.11 -8.29 -12.32
CA ARG A 42 -6.57 -8.40 -12.53
C ARG A 42 -7.24 -9.37 -11.54
N ALA A 43 -6.51 -10.42 -11.12
CA ALA A 43 -7.01 -11.39 -10.17
C ALA A 43 -7.34 -10.78 -8.79
N ASN A 44 -6.76 -9.61 -8.47
CA ASN A 44 -7.07 -8.90 -7.22
C ASN A 44 -8.51 -8.34 -7.20
N LEU A 45 -9.16 -8.19 -8.36
CA LEU A 45 -10.51 -7.67 -8.51
C LEU A 45 -11.54 -8.75 -8.87
N VAL A 46 -11.17 -10.02 -8.90
CA VAL A 46 -12.11 -11.13 -9.15
C VAL A 46 -13.21 -11.14 -8.09
N GLY A 47 -14.47 -11.31 -8.55
CA GLY A 47 -15.66 -11.28 -7.70
C GLY A 47 -16.20 -9.88 -7.40
N MET A 48 -15.74 -8.85 -8.15
CA MET A 48 -16.22 -7.47 -8.07
C MET A 48 -16.79 -7.06 -9.44
N ASP A 49 -17.87 -7.71 -9.84
CA ASP A 49 -18.44 -7.58 -11.18
C ASP A 49 -19.03 -6.18 -11.45
N GLU A 50 -19.34 -5.42 -10.39
CA GLU A 50 -19.83 -4.04 -10.44
C GLU A 50 -18.71 -3.00 -10.65
N VAL A 51 -17.44 -3.39 -10.53
CA VAL A 51 -16.29 -2.48 -10.66
C VAL A 51 -15.78 -2.48 -12.10
N GLU A 52 -15.78 -1.31 -12.73
CA GLU A 52 -15.20 -1.14 -14.07
C GLU A 52 -13.67 -1.03 -13.97
N LEU A 53 -12.91 -1.98 -14.55
CA LEU A 53 -11.45 -1.91 -14.66
C LEU A 53 -11.03 -1.39 -16.04
N ILE A 54 -10.39 -0.24 -16.07
CA ILE A 54 -9.82 0.40 -17.26
C ILE A 54 -8.29 0.28 -17.23
N ASN A 55 -7.73 -0.38 -18.25
CA ASN A 55 -6.28 -0.43 -18.42
C ASN A 55 -5.78 0.86 -19.07
N ALA A 56 -5.14 1.74 -18.29
CA ALA A 56 -4.57 3.00 -18.75
C ALA A 56 -3.41 3.49 -17.85
N ASP A 57 -2.48 4.26 -18.45
CA ASP A 57 -1.40 4.93 -17.73
C ASP A 57 -1.89 6.30 -17.23
N ILE A 58 -1.72 6.58 -15.94
CA ILE A 58 -2.08 7.85 -15.32
C ILE A 58 -1.29 9.04 -15.90
N CYS A 59 -0.18 8.80 -16.59
CA CYS A 59 0.59 9.84 -17.29
C CYS A 59 -0.12 10.37 -18.53
N ASP A 60 -1.16 9.69 -19.03
CA ASP A 60 -1.99 10.15 -20.14
C ASP A 60 -3.04 11.15 -19.63
N THR A 61 -2.67 12.43 -19.61
CA THR A 61 -3.53 13.51 -19.09
C THR A 61 -4.85 13.62 -19.83
N ASP A 62 -4.85 13.45 -21.16
CA ASP A 62 -6.06 13.59 -21.97
C ASP A 62 -7.02 12.44 -21.66
N ARG A 63 -6.51 11.21 -21.59
CA ARG A 63 -7.29 10.04 -21.22
C ARG A 63 -7.87 10.17 -19.81
N MET A 64 -7.09 10.66 -18.84
CA MET A 64 -7.57 10.87 -17.46
C MET A 64 -8.64 11.97 -17.42
N THR A 65 -8.48 13.05 -18.21
CA THR A 65 -9.47 14.14 -18.30
C THR A 65 -10.79 13.63 -18.86
N ASP A 66 -10.76 12.83 -19.93
CA ASP A 66 -11.96 12.24 -20.52
C ASP A 66 -12.65 11.28 -19.54
N LEU A 67 -11.91 10.42 -18.86
CA LEU A 67 -12.48 9.50 -17.85
C LEU A 67 -13.17 10.25 -16.70
N LEU A 68 -12.52 11.28 -16.16
CA LEU A 68 -13.14 12.09 -15.09
C LEU A 68 -14.45 12.74 -15.55
N ARG A 69 -14.51 13.18 -16.80
CA ARG A 69 -15.70 13.83 -17.39
C ARG A 69 -16.78 12.80 -17.73
N ASP A 70 -16.42 11.74 -18.48
CA ASP A 70 -17.38 10.79 -19.05
C ASP A 70 -18.04 9.90 -17.99
N ARG A 71 -17.36 9.64 -16.88
CA ARG A 71 -17.86 8.89 -15.73
C ARG A 71 -18.41 9.80 -14.62
N ASP A 72 -18.46 11.11 -14.87
CA ASP A 72 -18.94 12.11 -13.90
C ASP A 72 -18.27 11.97 -12.52
N ILE A 73 -16.96 11.68 -12.51
CA ILE A 73 -16.19 11.42 -11.29
C ILE A 73 -16.18 12.66 -10.40
N ASP A 74 -16.47 12.46 -9.12
CA ASP A 74 -16.39 13.50 -8.08
C ASP A 74 -15.32 13.21 -7.03
N THR A 75 -14.91 11.95 -6.90
CA THR A 75 -13.91 11.53 -5.92
C THR A 75 -12.81 10.72 -6.62
N LEU A 76 -11.56 11.17 -6.52
CA LEU A 76 -10.39 10.47 -7.02
C LEU A 76 -9.51 10.01 -5.86
N VAL A 77 -9.26 8.70 -5.77
CA VAL A 77 -8.38 8.10 -4.78
C VAL A 77 -7.13 7.56 -5.49
N HIS A 78 -5.99 8.16 -5.20
CA HIS A 78 -4.76 7.93 -5.96
C HIS A 78 -3.79 7.01 -5.25
N PHE A 79 -3.81 5.71 -5.64
CA PHE A 79 -2.86 4.69 -5.18
C PHE A 79 -1.76 4.37 -6.21
N ALA A 80 -1.96 4.69 -7.48
CA ALA A 80 -1.04 4.31 -8.54
C ALA A 80 0.36 4.88 -8.27
N ALA A 81 1.34 4.01 -8.09
CA ALA A 81 2.73 4.36 -7.82
C ALA A 81 3.66 3.18 -8.13
N GLU A 82 4.89 3.48 -8.53
CA GLU A 82 6.02 2.56 -8.35
C GLU A 82 6.44 2.60 -6.88
N SER A 83 6.60 1.44 -6.22
CA SER A 83 6.70 1.37 -4.74
C SER A 83 7.79 0.45 -4.20
N HIS A 84 8.62 -0.16 -5.04
CA HIS A 84 9.67 -1.07 -4.58
C HIS A 84 10.99 -0.33 -4.43
N VAL A 85 11.45 -0.12 -3.19
CA VAL A 85 12.65 0.69 -2.89
C VAL A 85 13.89 0.18 -3.63
N ASP A 86 14.17 -1.15 -3.60
CA ASP A 86 15.36 -1.69 -4.27
C ASP A 86 15.33 -1.41 -5.79
N ARG A 87 14.17 -1.56 -6.44
CA ARG A 87 13.99 -1.17 -7.86
C ARG A 87 14.21 0.32 -8.09
N SER A 88 13.91 1.18 -7.11
CA SER A 88 14.14 2.62 -7.24
C SER A 88 15.62 2.97 -7.21
N ILE A 89 16.42 2.16 -6.52
CA ILE A 89 17.88 2.32 -6.46
C ILE A 89 18.51 1.90 -7.81
N ASP A 90 18.04 0.81 -8.39
CA ASP A 90 18.55 0.27 -9.65
C ASP A 90 18.07 1.07 -10.88
N GLY A 91 16.84 1.60 -10.86
CA GLY A 91 16.21 2.29 -11.99
C GLY A 91 15.19 3.35 -11.56
N PRO A 92 15.62 4.56 -11.16
CA PRO A 92 14.76 5.59 -10.60
C PRO A 92 13.77 6.21 -11.61
N ASP A 93 14.04 6.11 -12.92
CA ASP A 93 13.26 6.81 -13.96
C ASP A 93 11.77 6.44 -13.96
N ALA A 94 11.46 5.17 -13.70
CA ALA A 94 10.06 4.71 -13.61
C ALA A 94 9.32 5.39 -12.45
N PHE A 95 10.02 5.63 -11.33
CA PHE A 95 9.48 6.30 -10.14
C PHE A 95 9.23 7.79 -10.41
N ILE A 96 10.17 8.47 -11.09
CA ILE A 96 9.98 9.86 -11.53
C ILE A 96 8.75 9.96 -12.46
N LYS A 97 8.68 9.09 -13.47
CA LYS A 97 7.59 9.07 -14.43
C LYS A 97 6.25 8.82 -13.75
N THR A 98 6.11 7.71 -13.03
CA THR A 98 4.82 7.31 -12.45
C THR A 98 4.44 8.20 -11.28
N ASN A 99 5.33 8.35 -10.29
CA ASN A 99 4.96 9.00 -9.04
C ASN A 99 4.88 10.53 -9.17
N ILE A 100 5.76 11.16 -9.96
CA ILE A 100 5.76 12.63 -10.10
C ILE A 100 4.92 13.06 -11.31
N ILE A 101 5.28 12.58 -12.52
CA ILE A 101 4.59 13.03 -13.74
C ILE A 101 3.16 12.48 -13.78
N GLY A 102 2.94 11.23 -13.37
CA GLY A 102 1.60 10.64 -13.29
C GLY A 102 0.69 11.36 -12.27
N THR A 103 1.18 11.67 -11.07
CA THR A 103 0.43 12.48 -10.10
C THR A 103 0.12 13.88 -10.65
N HIS A 104 1.10 14.55 -11.30
CA HIS A 104 0.87 15.84 -11.93
C HIS A 104 -0.16 15.76 -13.05
N SER A 105 -0.14 14.71 -13.86
CA SER A 105 -1.13 14.43 -14.91
C SER A 105 -2.56 14.36 -14.36
N LEU A 106 -2.75 13.58 -13.28
CA LEU A 106 -4.05 13.46 -12.60
C LEU A 106 -4.52 14.79 -11.99
N LEU A 107 -3.62 15.56 -11.38
CA LEU A 107 -3.93 16.88 -10.83
C LEU A 107 -4.35 17.85 -11.92
N LYS A 108 -3.69 17.83 -13.09
CA LYS A 108 -4.09 18.64 -14.27
C LYS A 108 -5.48 18.24 -14.75
N ALA A 109 -5.74 16.94 -14.92
CA ALA A 109 -7.04 16.43 -15.35
C ALA A 109 -8.16 16.85 -14.38
N ALA A 110 -7.93 16.65 -13.07
CA ALA A 110 -8.86 17.06 -12.03
C ALA A 110 -9.12 18.57 -12.03
N LYS A 111 -8.08 19.40 -12.20
CA LYS A 111 -8.23 20.85 -12.30
C LYS A 111 -9.11 21.23 -13.50
N VAL A 112 -8.84 20.67 -14.68
CA VAL A 112 -9.61 20.95 -15.90
C VAL A 112 -11.08 20.60 -15.71
N VAL A 113 -11.38 19.43 -15.14
CA VAL A 113 -12.77 18.94 -15.03
C VAL A 113 -13.52 19.59 -13.86
N TRP A 114 -12.87 19.81 -12.72
CA TRP A 114 -13.55 20.25 -11.50
C TRP A 114 -13.48 21.75 -11.24
N LEU A 115 -12.50 22.46 -11.79
CA LEU A 115 -12.31 23.89 -11.54
C LEU A 115 -12.48 24.78 -12.78
N ASP A 116 -11.96 24.34 -13.95
CA ASP A 116 -11.94 25.18 -15.14
C ASP A 116 -13.19 24.99 -16.02
N ALA A 117 -13.91 23.88 -15.90
CA ALA A 117 -15.14 23.64 -16.65
C ALA A 117 -16.29 24.51 -16.11
N ASP A 118 -17.06 25.15 -17.02
CA ASP A 118 -18.25 25.96 -16.70
C ASP A 118 -19.45 25.17 -16.10
N VAL A 119 -19.29 23.91 -15.86
CA VAL A 119 -20.29 23.03 -15.25
C VAL A 119 -20.26 23.26 -13.74
N GLY A 120 -21.30 23.85 -13.21
CA GLY A 120 -21.42 24.36 -11.84
C GLY A 120 -20.67 23.53 -10.81
N LYS A 121 -19.91 24.22 -9.94
CA LYS A 121 -18.94 23.67 -8.99
C LYS A 121 -19.46 22.45 -8.27
N LYS A 122 -19.27 21.27 -8.83
CA LYS A 122 -19.56 19.99 -8.20
C LYS A 122 -18.69 19.84 -6.96
N ASN A 123 -19.23 19.30 -5.90
CA ASN A 123 -18.39 18.92 -4.77
C ASN A 123 -17.45 17.82 -5.25
N HIS A 124 -16.15 17.97 -4.98
CA HIS A 124 -15.13 17.03 -5.45
C HIS A 124 -14.08 16.77 -4.37
N ARG A 125 -13.38 15.65 -4.48
CA ARG A 125 -12.29 15.27 -3.59
C ARG A 125 -11.18 14.57 -4.37
N PHE A 126 -9.94 15.04 -4.19
CA PHE A 126 -8.74 14.34 -4.62
C PHE A 126 -8.03 13.83 -3.36
N HIS A 127 -8.01 12.52 -3.14
CA HIS A 127 -7.27 11.92 -2.04
C HIS A 127 -5.98 11.27 -2.56
N HIS A 128 -4.83 11.71 -2.03
CA HIS A 128 -3.50 11.19 -2.38
C HIS A 128 -3.00 10.25 -1.28
N VAL A 129 -2.68 9.02 -1.66
CA VAL A 129 -2.09 8.03 -0.74
C VAL A 129 -0.58 8.05 -0.87
N SER A 130 0.12 8.40 0.21
CA SER A 130 1.57 8.50 0.31
C SER A 130 2.14 7.56 1.39
N THR A 131 3.33 7.80 1.85
CA THR A 131 4.10 6.93 2.74
C THR A 131 4.80 7.74 3.82
N ASP A 132 5.05 7.15 4.97
CA ASP A 132 5.89 7.70 6.05
C ASP A 132 7.37 7.82 5.66
N GLU A 133 7.82 7.08 4.65
CA GLU A 133 9.20 7.15 4.15
C GLU A 133 9.60 8.56 3.65
N VAL A 134 8.63 9.45 3.39
CA VAL A 134 8.90 10.84 3.01
C VAL A 134 9.53 11.66 4.14
N TYR A 135 9.33 11.24 5.39
CA TYR A 135 9.88 11.92 6.56
C TYR A 135 11.35 11.54 6.84
N GLY A 136 11.86 10.48 6.24
CA GLY A 136 13.24 10.00 6.41
C GLY A 136 13.37 8.98 7.52
N SER A 137 14.52 8.95 8.22
CA SER A 137 14.86 7.94 9.22
C SER A 137 14.89 8.54 10.62
N LEU A 138 14.29 7.83 11.57
CA LEU A 138 14.39 8.14 13.00
C LEU A 138 15.56 7.39 13.65
N SER A 139 16.20 8.03 14.65
CA SER A 139 17.01 7.33 15.64
C SER A 139 16.09 6.59 16.65
N PRO A 140 16.62 5.67 17.48
CA PRO A 140 15.81 5.00 18.49
C PRO A 140 15.12 5.94 19.48
N GLU A 141 15.72 7.11 19.75
CA GLU A 141 15.26 8.09 20.75
C GLU A 141 14.38 9.21 20.17
N ASP A 142 14.30 9.32 18.83
CA ASP A 142 13.50 10.37 18.20
C ASP A 142 11.99 10.13 18.42
N PRO A 143 11.20 11.22 18.54
CA PRO A 143 9.74 11.07 18.55
C PRO A 143 9.23 10.51 17.23
N ALA A 144 8.07 9.86 17.25
CA ALA A 144 7.40 9.39 16.05
C ALA A 144 7.06 10.53 15.09
N PHE A 145 6.93 10.23 13.80
CA PHE A 145 6.53 11.19 12.78
C PHE A 145 5.10 11.69 13.01
N THR A 146 4.92 12.97 12.82
CA THR A 146 3.62 13.64 12.77
C THR A 146 3.46 14.36 11.43
N GLU A 147 2.30 14.93 11.18
CA GLU A 147 2.04 15.76 9.98
C GLU A 147 2.91 17.03 9.92
N GLU A 148 3.48 17.45 11.05
CA GLU A 148 4.38 18.62 11.16
C GLU A 148 5.86 18.25 10.93
N THR A 149 6.18 16.96 10.82
CA THR A 149 7.56 16.52 10.62
C THR A 149 8.05 16.93 9.22
N ALA A 150 9.23 17.54 9.16
CA ALA A 150 9.83 17.95 7.88
C ALA A 150 10.19 16.75 7.01
N TYR A 151 9.96 16.84 5.71
CA TYR A 151 10.34 15.80 4.76
C TYR A 151 11.86 15.71 4.60
N ALA A 152 12.40 14.50 4.70
CA ALA A 152 13.83 14.20 4.56
C ALA A 152 14.05 12.81 3.89
N PRO A 153 13.46 12.56 2.69
CA PRO A 153 13.46 11.24 2.06
C PRO A 153 14.87 10.78 1.68
N ASN A 154 15.21 9.49 1.92
CA ASN A 154 16.54 8.92 1.72
C ASN A 154 16.65 7.97 0.51
N SER A 155 15.56 7.65 -0.18
CA SER A 155 15.56 6.80 -1.36
C SER A 155 14.95 7.52 -2.58
N PRO A 156 15.25 7.09 -3.84
CA PRO A 156 14.56 7.63 -5.01
C PRO A 156 13.05 7.44 -4.96
N TYR A 157 12.57 6.32 -4.40
CA TYR A 157 11.14 6.09 -4.16
C TYR A 157 10.56 7.15 -3.21
N SER A 158 11.09 7.27 -2.00
CA SER A 158 10.56 8.22 -1.01
C SER A 158 10.67 9.67 -1.48
N ALA A 159 11.75 10.03 -2.19
CA ALA A 159 11.91 11.35 -2.81
C ALA A 159 10.84 11.61 -3.88
N SER A 160 10.50 10.61 -4.70
CA SER A 160 9.44 10.74 -5.70
C SER A 160 8.04 10.91 -5.05
N LYS A 161 7.79 10.24 -3.93
CA LYS A 161 6.55 10.40 -3.16
C LYS A 161 6.47 11.78 -2.48
N ALA A 162 7.57 12.24 -1.87
CA ALA A 162 7.66 13.59 -1.31
C ALA A 162 7.38 14.67 -2.36
N ALA A 163 7.92 14.51 -3.58
CA ALA A 163 7.65 15.42 -4.69
C ALA A 163 6.16 15.43 -5.09
N SER A 164 5.51 14.26 -5.14
CA SER A 164 4.07 14.20 -5.42
C SER A 164 3.22 14.81 -4.32
N ASP A 165 3.55 14.61 -3.04
CA ASP A 165 2.87 15.24 -1.92
C ASP A 165 2.94 16.78 -2.02
N HIS A 166 4.12 17.32 -2.37
CA HIS A 166 4.27 18.76 -2.61
C HIS A 166 3.47 19.27 -3.79
N LEU A 167 3.34 18.50 -4.88
CA LEU A 167 2.48 18.87 -6.01
C LEU A 167 1.01 18.90 -5.61
N VAL A 168 0.52 17.91 -4.88
CA VAL A 168 -0.86 17.86 -4.36
C VAL A 168 -1.15 19.08 -3.49
N ARG A 169 -0.26 19.37 -2.53
CA ARG A 169 -0.35 20.55 -1.68
C ARG A 169 -0.35 21.86 -2.51
N ALA A 170 0.53 21.98 -3.50
CA ALA A 170 0.63 23.17 -4.35
C ALA A 170 -0.66 23.40 -5.16
N TYR A 171 -1.30 22.33 -5.69
CA TYR A 171 -2.55 22.46 -6.42
C TYR A 171 -3.71 22.92 -5.53
N HIS A 172 -3.73 22.52 -4.26
CA HIS A 172 -4.67 23.07 -3.29
C HIS A 172 -4.46 24.56 -3.07
N HIS A 173 -3.25 24.97 -2.69
CA HIS A 173 -2.95 26.35 -2.34
C HIS A 173 -3.03 27.32 -3.52
N THR A 174 -2.63 26.86 -4.73
CA THR A 174 -2.59 27.72 -5.91
C THR A 174 -3.93 27.80 -6.64
N TYR A 175 -4.63 26.68 -6.77
CA TYR A 175 -5.83 26.59 -7.60
C TYR A 175 -7.11 26.33 -6.81
N GLY A 176 -7.02 26.00 -5.52
CA GLY A 176 -8.17 25.69 -4.69
C GLY A 176 -8.75 24.28 -4.92
N LEU A 177 -7.95 23.35 -5.50
CA LEU A 177 -8.36 21.96 -5.64
C LEU A 177 -8.60 21.36 -4.25
N LYS A 178 -9.74 20.69 -4.06
CA LYS A 178 -10.06 20.07 -2.76
C LYS A 178 -9.30 18.75 -2.62
N VAL A 179 -8.17 18.79 -1.95
CA VAL A 179 -7.28 17.65 -1.74
C VAL A 179 -7.27 17.19 -0.29
N THR A 180 -6.90 15.94 -0.07
CA THR A 180 -6.41 15.40 1.21
C THR A 180 -5.26 14.45 0.90
N THR A 181 -4.33 14.29 1.84
CA THR A 181 -3.22 13.35 1.72
C THR A 181 -3.18 12.44 2.95
N SER A 182 -2.85 11.16 2.76
CA SER A 182 -2.50 10.27 3.87
C SER A 182 -1.09 9.71 3.68
N ASN A 183 -0.28 9.73 4.75
CA ASN A 183 1.03 9.08 4.80
C ASN A 183 0.91 7.86 5.71
N CYS A 184 1.07 6.67 5.16
CA CYS A 184 0.88 5.43 5.91
C CYS A 184 2.20 4.76 6.28
N SER A 185 2.18 3.99 7.35
CA SER A 185 3.24 3.08 7.75
C SER A 185 3.27 1.80 6.89
N ASN A 186 4.17 0.85 7.22
CA ASN A 186 4.36 -0.37 6.44
C ASN A 186 3.13 -1.27 6.44
N ASN A 187 2.51 -1.41 5.28
CA ASN A 187 1.31 -2.22 5.10
C ASN A 187 1.63 -3.71 4.94
N TYR A 188 0.73 -4.57 5.45
CA TYR A 188 0.73 -6.00 5.21
C TYR A 188 -0.70 -6.54 5.13
N GLY A 189 -0.89 -7.71 4.49
CA GLY A 189 -2.20 -8.34 4.40
C GLY A 189 -2.45 -9.09 3.09
N PRO A 190 -3.71 -9.46 2.82
CA PRO A 190 -4.16 -10.09 1.58
C PRO A 190 -3.75 -9.32 0.33
N TYR A 191 -3.44 -10.04 -0.75
CA TYR A 191 -3.05 -9.48 -2.06
C TYR A 191 -1.71 -8.72 -2.08
N GLN A 192 -0.91 -8.73 -1.02
CA GLN A 192 0.42 -8.11 -1.03
C GLN A 192 1.37 -8.88 -1.96
N PHE A 193 2.03 -8.15 -2.87
CA PHE A 193 2.89 -8.77 -3.89
C PHE A 193 4.08 -9.51 -3.26
N PRO A 194 4.41 -10.76 -3.70
CA PRO A 194 5.34 -11.67 -3.02
C PRO A 194 6.81 -11.25 -3.02
N GLU A 195 7.16 -10.03 -3.38
CA GLU A 195 8.50 -9.45 -3.26
C GLU A 195 8.72 -8.70 -1.93
N LYS A 196 7.63 -8.38 -1.22
CA LYS A 196 7.68 -7.66 0.05
C LYS A 196 7.97 -8.60 1.22
N LEU A 197 8.54 -8.07 2.31
CA LEU A 197 9.05 -8.84 3.45
C LEU A 197 8.07 -9.92 3.91
N ILE A 198 6.87 -9.54 4.32
CA ILE A 198 5.93 -10.50 4.94
C ILE A 198 5.53 -11.62 3.97
N PRO A 199 4.99 -11.37 2.76
CA PRO A 199 4.61 -12.47 1.88
C PRO A 199 5.81 -13.26 1.35
N LEU A 200 6.96 -12.61 1.08
CA LEU A 200 8.18 -13.30 0.65
C LEU A 200 8.63 -14.32 1.69
N PHE A 201 8.73 -13.89 2.97
CA PHE A 201 9.22 -14.77 4.04
C PHE A 201 8.21 -15.86 4.37
N LEU A 202 6.91 -15.56 4.35
CA LEU A 202 5.86 -16.54 4.51
C LEU A 202 5.96 -17.65 3.44
N ILE A 203 6.02 -17.27 2.16
CA ILE A 203 6.11 -18.22 1.05
C ILE A 203 7.43 -19.01 1.10
N ASN A 204 8.53 -18.35 1.46
CA ASN A 204 9.82 -19.02 1.62
C ASN A 204 9.79 -20.07 2.75
N CYS A 205 9.12 -19.79 3.88
CA CYS A 205 8.89 -20.77 4.92
C CYS A 205 8.11 -21.98 4.39
N LEU A 206 7.03 -21.76 3.62
CA LEU A 206 6.24 -22.85 3.03
C LEU A 206 7.06 -23.68 2.02
N LYS A 207 7.93 -23.03 1.24
CA LYS A 207 8.72 -23.68 0.17
C LYS A 207 10.07 -24.23 0.65
N GLY A 208 10.48 -23.97 1.90
CA GLY A 208 11.79 -24.35 2.43
C GLY A 208 12.97 -23.58 1.78
N VAL A 209 12.73 -22.33 1.38
CA VAL A 209 13.71 -21.44 0.75
C VAL A 209 14.31 -20.50 1.79
N PRO A 210 15.61 -20.12 1.69
CA PRO A 210 16.25 -19.20 2.63
C PRO A 210 15.50 -17.89 2.82
N LEU A 211 15.53 -17.36 4.07
CA LEU A 211 14.96 -16.08 4.47
C LEU A 211 16.07 -15.00 4.49
N PRO A 212 16.23 -14.18 3.43
CA PRO A 212 17.31 -13.21 3.35
C PRO A 212 17.06 -12.01 4.27
N ILE A 213 17.87 -11.88 5.33
CA ILE A 213 17.78 -10.82 6.33
C ILE A 213 18.85 -9.78 6.05
N TYR A 214 18.42 -8.55 5.69
CA TYR A 214 19.33 -7.44 5.46
C TYR A 214 20.05 -7.02 6.75
N GLY A 215 21.39 -6.85 6.67
CA GLY A 215 22.23 -6.44 7.79
C GLY A 215 22.06 -7.34 9.00
N ASN A 216 21.70 -6.78 10.14
CA ASN A 216 21.42 -7.51 11.39
C ASN A 216 19.90 -7.71 11.66
N GLY A 217 19.03 -7.21 10.78
CA GLY A 217 17.58 -7.29 10.92
C GLY A 217 16.97 -6.36 11.98
N MET A 218 17.73 -5.41 12.53
CA MET A 218 17.29 -4.54 13.64
C MET A 218 16.57 -3.27 13.18
N ASN A 219 16.38 -3.07 11.88
CA ASN A 219 15.57 -1.97 11.38
C ASN A 219 14.14 -2.09 11.89
N VAL A 220 13.62 -1.02 12.49
CA VAL A 220 12.28 -0.99 13.09
C VAL A 220 11.27 -0.38 12.13
N ARG A 221 10.09 -0.98 12.06
CA ARG A 221 8.96 -0.49 11.25
C ARG A 221 7.69 -0.50 12.08
N ASP A 222 6.85 0.50 11.87
CA ASP A 222 5.46 0.42 12.31
C ASP A 222 4.68 -0.41 11.27
N TRP A 223 3.87 -1.36 11.74
CA TRP A 223 3.16 -2.31 10.89
C TRP A 223 1.65 -2.09 10.94
N LEU A 224 1.08 -1.85 9.77
CA LEU A 224 -0.34 -1.54 9.60
C LEU A 224 -1.03 -2.62 8.75
N HIS A 225 -2.05 -3.28 9.30
CA HIS A 225 -2.85 -4.20 8.50
C HIS A 225 -3.62 -3.44 7.42
N VAL A 226 -3.60 -3.94 6.18
CA VAL A 226 -4.17 -3.24 5.02
C VAL A 226 -5.65 -2.88 5.17
N LYS A 227 -6.43 -3.68 5.91
CA LYS A 227 -7.84 -3.38 6.19
C LYS A 227 -7.98 -2.11 7.05
N ASP A 228 -7.12 -1.94 8.05
CA ASP A 228 -7.13 -0.75 8.90
C ASP A 228 -6.64 0.48 8.14
N HIS A 229 -5.69 0.31 7.21
CA HIS A 229 -5.31 1.38 6.29
C HIS A 229 -6.49 1.81 5.40
N CYS A 230 -7.23 0.86 4.81
CA CYS A 230 -8.41 1.17 4.01
C CYS A 230 -9.48 1.90 4.83
N LEU A 231 -9.71 1.49 6.09
CA LEU A 231 -10.58 2.20 7.03
C LEU A 231 -10.09 3.65 7.25
N GLY A 232 -8.80 3.84 7.49
CA GLY A 232 -8.21 5.17 7.68
C GLY A 232 -8.41 6.06 6.46
N ILE A 233 -8.12 5.56 5.26
CA ILE A 233 -8.35 6.29 4.00
C ILE A 233 -9.83 6.67 3.83
N ALA A 234 -10.75 5.74 4.09
CA ALA A 234 -12.18 6.02 4.01
C ALA A 234 -12.58 7.16 4.96
N ARG A 235 -12.10 7.14 6.20
CA ARG A 235 -12.33 8.23 7.17
C ARG A 235 -11.78 9.57 6.69
N VAL A 236 -10.60 9.58 6.06
CA VAL A 236 -10.04 10.82 5.50
C VAL A 236 -10.87 11.32 4.33
N ILE A 237 -11.39 10.46 3.47
CA ILE A 237 -12.25 10.85 2.35
C ILE A 237 -13.57 11.42 2.85
N GLU A 238 -14.21 10.77 3.83
CA GLU A 238 -15.53 11.12 4.37
C GLU A 238 -15.50 12.41 5.22
N ALA A 239 -14.52 12.51 6.12
CA ALA A 239 -14.50 13.53 7.19
C ALA A 239 -13.22 14.38 7.25
N GLY A 240 -12.16 14.01 6.51
CA GLY A 240 -10.90 14.74 6.52
C GLY A 240 -11.05 16.18 6.03
N ARG A 241 -10.37 17.10 6.71
CA ARG A 241 -10.36 18.52 6.34
C ARG A 241 -9.61 18.72 5.02
N VAL A 242 -10.20 19.50 4.12
CA VAL A 242 -9.61 19.84 2.83
C VAL A 242 -8.28 20.56 3.01
N GLY A 243 -7.26 20.14 2.27
CA GLY A 243 -5.90 20.68 2.33
C GLY A 243 -5.01 20.00 3.37
N GLU A 244 -5.56 19.14 4.21
CA GLU A 244 -4.82 18.53 5.32
C GLU A 244 -4.15 17.20 4.94
N VAL A 245 -3.10 16.89 5.69
CA VAL A 245 -2.40 15.61 5.72
C VAL A 245 -2.83 14.87 6.99
N TYR A 246 -2.92 13.53 6.88
CA TYR A 246 -3.15 12.63 8.01
C TYR A 246 -2.13 11.50 7.96
N VAL A 247 -1.44 11.23 9.06
CA VAL A 247 -0.59 10.05 9.19
C VAL A 247 -1.43 8.87 9.70
N LEU A 248 -1.26 7.70 9.09
CA LEU A 248 -2.03 6.49 9.39
C LEU A 248 -1.06 5.36 9.77
N GLY A 249 -0.92 5.12 11.06
CA GLY A 249 -0.05 4.09 11.65
C GLY A 249 -0.82 2.90 12.19
N GLY A 250 -0.10 1.79 12.42
CA GLY A 250 -0.62 0.60 13.09
C GLY A 250 -0.38 0.63 14.61
N GLY A 251 0.45 1.56 15.09
CA GLY A 251 0.82 1.67 16.49
C GLY A 251 1.67 0.50 17.00
N GLN A 252 2.37 -0.20 16.11
CA GLN A 252 3.13 -1.42 16.44
C GLN A 252 4.51 -1.42 15.79
N GLU A 253 5.46 -0.84 16.50
CA GLU A 253 6.86 -0.81 16.12
C GLU A 253 7.53 -2.15 16.39
N LEU A 254 7.97 -2.85 15.37
CA LEU A 254 8.66 -4.12 15.48
C LEU A 254 9.96 -4.11 14.66
N PRO A 255 11.07 -4.65 15.20
CA PRO A 255 12.26 -4.89 14.41
C PRO A 255 12.00 -5.99 13.38
N ASN A 256 12.59 -5.86 12.19
CA ASN A 256 12.40 -6.85 11.11
C ASN A 256 12.69 -8.28 11.56
N ILE A 257 13.74 -8.50 12.37
CA ILE A 257 14.07 -9.83 12.91
C ILE A 257 12.94 -10.38 13.79
N GLY A 258 12.26 -9.54 14.58
CA GLY A 258 11.11 -9.93 15.40
C GLY A 258 9.91 -10.32 14.54
N VAL A 259 9.62 -9.56 13.47
CA VAL A 259 8.57 -9.91 12.50
C VAL A 259 8.87 -11.24 11.83
N ILE A 260 10.13 -11.50 11.45
CA ILE A 260 10.55 -12.75 10.83
C ILE A 260 10.39 -13.93 11.81
N ASP A 261 10.70 -13.72 13.09
CA ASP A 261 10.48 -14.73 14.12
C ASP A 261 9.00 -15.06 14.28
N LEU A 262 8.14 -14.05 14.33
CA LEU A 262 6.68 -14.25 14.39
C LEU A 262 6.15 -14.99 13.15
N ILE A 263 6.62 -14.66 11.95
CA ILE A 263 6.26 -15.39 10.72
C ILE A 263 6.62 -16.86 10.85
N CYS A 264 7.85 -17.18 11.27
CA CYS A 264 8.30 -18.57 11.44
C CYS A 264 7.45 -19.31 12.46
N ASP A 265 7.21 -18.71 13.64
CA ASP A 265 6.43 -19.32 14.72
C ASP A 265 4.98 -19.62 14.29
N HIS A 266 4.32 -18.69 13.59
CA HIS A 266 2.96 -18.90 13.08
C HIS A 266 2.90 -20.00 12.01
N VAL A 267 3.89 -20.06 11.09
CA VAL A 267 3.97 -21.12 10.09
C VAL A 267 4.19 -22.47 10.79
N ASP A 268 5.18 -22.57 11.69
CA ASP A 268 5.46 -23.81 12.45
C ASP A 268 4.23 -24.30 13.21
N GLN A 269 3.50 -23.37 13.87
CA GLN A 269 2.24 -23.70 14.57
C GLN A 269 1.14 -24.18 13.62
N SER A 270 1.04 -23.58 12.42
CA SER A 270 0.05 -24.01 11.43
C SER A 270 0.27 -25.44 10.96
N PHE A 271 1.53 -25.85 10.77
CA PHE A 271 1.86 -27.24 10.43
C PHE A 271 1.56 -28.20 11.58
N ALA A 272 1.82 -27.80 12.83
CA ALA A 272 1.51 -28.60 14.01
C ALA A 272 -0.01 -28.84 14.17
N THR A 273 -0.83 -27.84 13.84
CA THR A 273 -2.29 -27.91 13.97
C THR A 273 -3.00 -28.47 12.74
N ASN A 274 -2.37 -28.39 11.55
CA ASN A 274 -2.92 -28.88 10.28
C ASN A 274 -1.93 -29.79 9.53
N PRO A 275 -1.95 -31.11 9.80
CA PRO A 275 -1.02 -32.06 9.16
C PRO A 275 -1.14 -32.15 7.62
N SER A 276 -2.22 -31.65 7.02
CA SER A 276 -2.36 -31.63 5.56
C SER A 276 -1.35 -30.70 4.89
N LEU A 277 -0.86 -29.66 5.61
CA LEU A 277 0.15 -28.73 5.10
C LEU A 277 1.47 -29.42 4.77
N ALA A 278 1.86 -30.45 5.53
CA ALA A 278 3.07 -31.21 5.25
C ALA A 278 3.01 -31.95 3.89
N LYS A 279 1.81 -32.31 3.42
CA LYS A 279 1.63 -32.89 2.09
C LYS A 279 1.67 -31.83 0.99
N ARG A 280 1.11 -30.64 1.26
CA ARG A 280 1.12 -29.52 0.29
C ARG A 280 2.51 -28.90 0.16
N PHE A 281 3.23 -28.75 1.26
CA PHE A 281 4.53 -28.08 1.35
C PHE A 281 5.60 -28.98 1.96
N PRO A 282 5.96 -30.11 1.31
CA PRO A 282 6.85 -31.12 1.89
C PRO A 282 8.29 -30.62 2.11
N ASN A 283 8.70 -29.54 1.43
CA ASN A 283 10.03 -28.94 1.57
C ASN A 283 10.15 -27.97 2.75
N SER A 284 9.04 -27.56 3.36
CA SER A 284 9.07 -26.72 4.56
C SER A 284 9.78 -27.43 5.71
N PRO A 285 10.69 -26.79 6.46
CA PRO A 285 11.22 -27.36 7.69
C PRO A 285 10.12 -27.85 8.63
N ALA A 286 9.02 -27.10 8.77
CA ALA A 286 7.91 -27.44 9.62
C ALA A 286 7.20 -28.75 9.23
N ALA A 287 7.23 -29.15 7.96
CA ALA A 287 6.70 -30.42 7.49
C ALA A 287 7.44 -31.64 8.10
N ASN A 288 8.68 -31.42 8.52
CA ASN A 288 9.56 -32.43 9.13
C ASN A 288 9.78 -32.20 10.63
N GLY A 289 8.97 -31.37 11.28
CA GLY A 289 9.07 -31.05 12.70
C GLY A 289 10.24 -30.12 13.09
N ASN A 290 10.86 -29.47 12.12
CA ASN A 290 11.92 -28.48 12.35
C ASN A 290 11.35 -27.06 12.25
N SER A 291 11.96 -26.10 12.95
CA SER A 291 11.52 -24.70 12.86
C SER A 291 11.96 -24.04 11.56
N CYS A 292 11.06 -23.23 10.95
CA CYS A 292 11.34 -22.34 9.84
C CYS A 292 12.42 -21.30 10.16
N LYS A 293 12.72 -21.03 11.44
CA LYS A 293 13.84 -20.18 11.86
C LYS A 293 15.19 -20.68 11.37
N SER A 294 15.31 -21.97 11.04
CA SER A 294 16.52 -22.56 10.43
C SER A 294 16.83 -22.03 9.02
N LEU A 295 15.86 -21.42 8.37
CA LEU A 295 16.02 -20.81 7.03
C LEU A 295 16.65 -19.41 7.05
N LYS A 296 16.80 -18.77 8.21
CA LYS A 296 17.36 -17.44 8.33
C LYS A 296 18.76 -17.34 7.74
N THR A 297 18.96 -16.39 6.84
CA THR A 297 20.24 -16.14 6.17
C THR A 297 20.50 -14.64 6.14
N PHE A 298 21.55 -14.19 6.84
CA PHE A 298 21.93 -12.79 6.85
C PHE A 298 22.67 -12.43 5.56
N VAL A 299 22.25 -11.33 4.93
CA VAL A 299 22.82 -10.81 3.68
C VAL A 299 23.33 -9.38 3.87
N THR A 300 24.09 -8.88 2.89
CA THR A 300 24.56 -7.48 2.89
C THR A 300 23.40 -6.53 3.00
N ASP A 301 23.54 -5.49 3.83
CA ASP A 301 22.47 -4.52 4.03
C ASP A 301 22.24 -3.66 2.78
N ARG A 302 21.03 -3.15 2.66
CA ARG A 302 20.59 -2.28 1.56
C ARG A 302 21.22 -0.89 1.68
N LEU A 303 21.53 -0.27 0.56
CA LEU A 303 21.97 1.13 0.53
C LEU A 303 20.85 2.06 0.98
N GLY A 304 21.18 3.03 1.83
CA GLY A 304 20.21 4.00 2.35
C GLY A 304 19.09 3.36 3.19
N HIS A 305 19.38 2.25 3.89
CA HIS A 305 18.40 1.54 4.70
C HIS A 305 18.09 2.31 5.98
N ASP A 306 16.94 2.96 6.03
CA ASP A 306 16.49 3.72 7.18
C ASP A 306 16.36 2.85 8.43
N GLN A 307 16.77 3.41 9.57
CA GLN A 307 16.89 2.66 10.82
C GLN A 307 15.52 2.39 11.46
N ARG A 308 14.68 3.44 11.59
CA ARG A 308 13.39 3.34 12.27
C ARG A 308 12.34 4.21 11.60
N TYR A 309 11.13 3.66 11.46
CA TYR A 309 9.91 4.39 11.16
C TYR A 309 8.91 4.18 12.30
N ALA A 310 8.31 5.26 12.74
CA ALA A 310 7.24 5.28 13.73
C ALA A 310 6.30 6.44 13.42
N ILE A 311 5.00 6.23 13.60
CA ILE A 311 3.95 7.23 13.33
C ILE A 311 3.18 7.55 14.61
N ASP A 312 2.89 8.83 14.82
CA ASP A 312 1.94 9.31 15.82
C ASP A 312 0.63 9.70 15.13
N GLU A 313 -0.33 8.79 15.08
CA GLU A 313 -1.63 8.96 14.44
C GLU A 313 -2.66 9.76 15.31
N THR A 314 -2.21 10.53 16.28
CA THR A 314 -3.08 11.26 17.22
C THR A 314 -4.08 12.16 16.50
N LYS A 315 -3.66 12.91 15.48
CA LYS A 315 -4.56 13.77 14.69
C LYS A 315 -5.66 12.96 14.00
N ALA A 316 -5.31 11.85 13.35
CA ALA A 316 -6.29 10.99 12.68
C ALA A 316 -7.27 10.37 13.70
N ARG A 317 -6.79 10.01 14.88
CA ARG A 317 -7.62 9.50 15.98
C ARG A 317 -8.59 10.55 16.52
N GLU A 318 -8.11 11.75 16.79
CA GLU A 318 -8.92 12.82 17.38
C GLU A 318 -9.93 13.41 16.40
N GLU A 319 -9.52 13.67 15.15
CA GLU A 319 -10.37 14.32 14.17
C GLU A 319 -11.29 13.36 13.42
N LEU A 320 -10.86 12.11 13.19
CA LEU A 320 -11.56 11.15 12.32
C LEU A 320 -12.06 9.90 13.06
N GLY A 321 -11.72 9.76 14.34
CA GLY A 321 -12.02 8.53 15.08
C GLY A 321 -11.26 7.31 14.56
N TYR A 322 -10.15 7.51 13.85
CA TYR A 322 -9.32 6.43 13.35
C TYR A 322 -8.72 5.64 14.51
N LYS A 323 -8.82 4.32 14.41
CA LYS A 323 -8.18 3.40 15.36
C LYS A 323 -7.93 2.07 14.64
N PRO A 324 -6.68 1.59 14.58
CA PRO A 324 -6.41 0.24 14.12
C PRO A 324 -7.21 -0.79 14.92
N THR A 325 -7.78 -1.77 14.22
CA THR A 325 -8.66 -2.80 14.81
C THR A 325 -7.92 -4.10 15.10
N LYS A 326 -6.74 -4.28 14.50
CA LYS A 326 -5.93 -5.51 14.62
C LYS A 326 -4.57 -5.21 15.20
N ASP A 327 -4.16 -6.03 16.17
CA ASP A 327 -2.75 -6.12 16.49
C ASP A 327 -1.98 -6.94 15.42
N PHE A 328 -0.64 -6.92 15.48
CA PHE A 328 0.18 -7.58 14.46
C PHE A 328 -0.05 -9.10 14.43
N ALA A 329 -0.21 -9.73 15.58
CA ALA A 329 -0.36 -11.18 15.66
C ALA A 329 -1.70 -11.65 15.05
N GLU A 330 -2.80 -10.94 15.36
CA GLU A 330 -4.12 -11.18 14.78
C GLU A 330 -4.12 -10.91 13.27
N GLY A 331 -3.60 -9.75 12.84
CA GLY A 331 -3.53 -9.39 11.43
C GLY A 331 -2.63 -10.33 10.63
N PHE A 332 -1.53 -10.81 11.23
CA PHE A 332 -0.66 -11.77 10.57
C PHE A 332 -1.32 -13.16 10.46
N ALA A 333 -2.06 -13.61 11.49
CA ALA A 333 -2.80 -14.88 11.42
C ALA A 333 -3.82 -14.87 10.27
N ASP A 334 -4.56 -13.75 10.08
CA ASP A 334 -5.46 -13.57 8.95
C ASP A 334 -4.72 -13.57 7.61
N THR A 335 -3.56 -12.89 7.55
CA THR A 335 -2.70 -12.85 6.37
C THR A 335 -2.20 -14.24 5.99
N LEU A 336 -1.65 -15.00 6.95
CA LEU A 336 -1.18 -16.37 6.73
C LEU A 336 -2.31 -17.27 6.24
N LYS A 337 -3.48 -17.20 6.89
CA LYS A 337 -4.65 -17.95 6.44
C LYS A 337 -5.00 -17.62 5.00
N TRP A 338 -5.02 -16.34 4.65
CA TRP A 338 -5.32 -15.91 3.28
C TRP A 338 -4.33 -16.50 2.26
N TYR A 339 -3.01 -16.45 2.52
CA TYR A 339 -2.00 -17.01 1.61
C TYR A 339 -2.11 -18.54 1.49
N LEU A 340 -2.47 -19.24 2.56
CA LEU A 340 -2.71 -20.69 2.53
C LEU A 340 -3.96 -21.04 1.69
N ASP A 341 -5.00 -20.21 1.75
CA ASP A 341 -6.25 -20.42 1.03
C ASP A 341 -6.18 -19.97 -0.44
N ASN A 342 -5.20 -19.12 -0.79
CA ASN A 342 -5.04 -18.54 -2.13
C ASN A 342 -3.69 -18.93 -2.77
N GLU A 343 -3.31 -20.20 -2.69
CA GLU A 343 -2.05 -20.71 -3.22
C GLU A 343 -1.91 -20.45 -4.73
N GLU A 344 -2.95 -20.68 -5.51
CA GLU A 344 -2.96 -20.46 -6.95
C GLU A 344 -2.65 -19.02 -7.32
N TRP A 345 -3.14 -18.04 -6.53
CA TRP A 345 -2.91 -16.62 -6.76
C TRP A 345 -1.42 -16.26 -6.68
N TRP A 346 -0.73 -16.64 -5.59
CA TRP A 346 0.69 -16.29 -5.45
C TRP A 346 1.62 -17.19 -6.27
N GLN A 347 1.22 -18.42 -6.57
CA GLN A 347 1.96 -19.28 -7.51
C GLN A 347 1.98 -18.65 -8.91
N ALA A 348 0.83 -18.17 -9.41
CA ALA A 348 0.73 -17.50 -10.70
C ALA A 348 1.62 -16.25 -10.79
N ILE A 349 1.83 -15.54 -9.66
CA ILE A 349 2.75 -14.40 -9.62
C ILE A 349 4.20 -14.87 -9.69
N ILE A 350 4.56 -15.90 -8.95
CA ILE A 350 5.94 -16.42 -8.90
C ILE A 350 6.37 -16.99 -10.25
N ASP A 351 5.51 -17.70 -10.96
CA ASP A 351 5.80 -18.27 -12.29
C ASP A 351 5.54 -17.31 -13.45
N GLY A 352 4.97 -16.14 -13.18
CA GLY A 352 4.69 -15.08 -14.15
C GLY A 352 3.40 -15.27 -14.97
N SER A 353 2.63 -16.33 -14.72
CA SER A 353 1.42 -16.64 -15.49
C SER A 353 0.24 -15.67 -15.26
N TYR A 354 0.28 -14.89 -14.16
CA TYR A 354 -0.73 -13.87 -13.87
C TYR A 354 -0.83 -12.75 -14.92
N ARG A 355 0.14 -12.65 -15.83
CA ARG A 355 0.18 -11.65 -16.91
C ARG A 355 -0.49 -12.09 -18.21
N ASN A 356 -0.88 -13.38 -18.30
CA ASN A 356 -1.45 -13.99 -19.51
C ASN A 356 -2.96 -13.81 -19.58
#